data_93cb75ba059428f2e87dda67789a0f6c
#
_entry.id   93cb75ba059428f2e87dda67789a0f6c
#
_cell.length_a   1.000
_cell.length_b   1.000
_cell.length_c   1.000
_cell.angle_alpha   90.00
_cell.angle_beta   90.00
_cell.angle_gamma   90.00
#
_symmetry.space_group_name_H-M   'P 1'
#
loop_
_entity.id
_entity.type
_entity.pdbx_description
1 polymer ?
#
loop_
_entity_poly.entity_id
_entity_poly.type
_entity_poly.pdbx_seq_one_letter_code
_entity_poly.pdbx_strand_id
1 'polypeptide(L)'
;PVYTTPLRNEWEIDAEQVKKILFHEYEQAGIKPEELATGAVIITGESVKKKNAGCTAKQLSEIAGDFVVVTAGPDLESVLAGCGSGAAKLSEICGGLVANLDIGGGTTNICIFENGKVIDTACLDIGGRLIRIEDETIQYMSESIVKISTDIKSSLVVGAQIDKTDLKPLLQRMIQLLEEEMGFRQKTDLLSAVYTNHGLKKNYKLSHIVLSGGVAACVQALNNSADGKIEDEFLY
;
A
#
# COMPACT_ATOMS: atom_id res chain seq x y z
N PRO A 1 -2.49 9.24 -14.00
CA PRO A 1 -3.76 9.12 -13.30
C PRO A 1 -3.75 7.94 -12.32
N VAL A 2 -4.64 7.96 -11.33
CA VAL A 2 -4.82 6.91 -10.33
C VAL A 2 -6.27 6.44 -10.40
N TYR A 3 -6.46 5.13 -10.45
CA TYR A 3 -7.78 4.51 -10.48
C TYR A 3 -7.87 3.44 -9.39
N THR A 4 -9.06 3.28 -8.83
CA THR A 4 -9.35 2.09 -8.01
C THR A 4 -9.44 0.88 -8.93
N THR A 5 -8.77 -0.22 -8.58
CA THR A 5 -8.84 -1.46 -9.36
C THR A 5 -10.28 -1.95 -9.44
N PRO A 6 -10.90 -2.00 -10.62
CA PRO A 6 -12.26 -2.50 -10.77
C PRO A 6 -12.37 -3.96 -10.37
N LEU A 7 -13.34 -4.28 -9.53
CA LEU A 7 -13.63 -5.64 -9.10
C LEU A 7 -14.99 -6.08 -9.62
N ARG A 8 -15.09 -7.32 -10.11
CA ARG A 8 -16.36 -7.95 -10.46
C ARG A 8 -17.09 -8.43 -9.21
N ASN A 9 -16.33 -8.86 -8.21
CA ASN A 9 -16.76 -9.25 -6.88
C ASN A 9 -15.55 -9.22 -5.93
N GLU A 10 -15.73 -9.61 -4.67
CA GLU A 10 -14.64 -9.62 -3.67
C GLU A 10 -13.42 -10.47 -4.05
N TRP A 11 -13.57 -11.42 -4.99
CA TRP A 11 -12.55 -12.41 -5.34
C TRP A 11 -11.95 -12.24 -6.73
N GLU A 12 -12.51 -11.37 -7.57
CA GLU A 12 -12.13 -11.28 -8.97
C GLU A 12 -11.98 -9.83 -9.45
N ILE A 13 -10.88 -9.58 -10.17
CA ILE A 13 -10.64 -8.32 -10.88
C ILE A 13 -11.54 -8.28 -12.12
N ASP A 14 -12.16 -7.14 -12.41
CA ASP A 14 -12.86 -6.90 -13.66
C ASP A 14 -11.87 -6.49 -14.76
N ALA A 15 -11.32 -7.50 -15.43
CA ALA A 15 -10.33 -7.30 -16.49
C ALA A 15 -10.84 -6.42 -17.64
N GLU A 16 -12.13 -6.49 -17.98
CA GLU A 16 -12.71 -5.68 -19.06
C GLU A 16 -12.80 -4.20 -18.67
N GLN A 17 -13.11 -3.91 -17.43
CA GLN A 17 -13.08 -2.54 -16.92
C GLN A 17 -11.64 -2.00 -16.88
N VAL A 18 -10.67 -2.81 -16.43
CA VAL A 18 -9.25 -2.42 -16.43
C VAL A 18 -8.79 -2.13 -17.86
N LYS A 19 -9.17 -2.95 -18.84
CA LYS A 19 -8.90 -2.70 -20.26
C LYS A 19 -9.45 -1.35 -20.73
N LYS A 20 -10.69 -1.04 -20.40
CA LYS A 20 -11.32 0.24 -20.79
C LYS A 20 -10.54 1.43 -20.23
N ILE A 21 -10.12 1.35 -18.96
CA ILE A 21 -9.28 2.39 -18.35
C ILE A 21 -7.97 2.54 -19.12
N LEU A 22 -7.29 1.42 -19.42
CA LEU A 22 -6.01 1.43 -20.12
C LEU A 22 -6.13 2.06 -21.53
N PHE A 23 -7.14 1.67 -22.30
CA PHE A 23 -7.37 2.26 -23.63
C PHE A 23 -7.74 3.74 -23.57
N HIS A 24 -8.53 4.14 -22.58
CA HIS A 24 -8.84 5.54 -22.36
C HIS A 24 -7.58 6.36 -22.09
N GLU A 25 -6.67 5.84 -21.26
CA GLU A 25 -5.40 6.52 -20.96
C GLU A 25 -4.48 6.61 -22.17
N TYR A 26 -4.41 5.57 -23.00
CA TYR A 26 -3.66 5.62 -24.26
C TYR A 26 -4.23 6.68 -25.22
N GLU A 27 -5.55 6.75 -25.34
CA GLU A 27 -6.22 7.77 -26.15
C GLU A 27 -5.94 9.19 -25.64
N GLN A 28 -6.04 9.41 -24.31
CA GLN A 28 -5.70 10.71 -23.70
C GLN A 28 -4.23 11.10 -23.90
N ALA A 29 -3.34 10.12 -23.87
CA ALA A 29 -1.90 10.34 -24.10
C ALA A 29 -1.55 10.50 -25.60
N GLY A 30 -2.49 10.21 -26.52
CA GLY A 30 -2.25 10.19 -27.95
C GLY A 30 -1.30 9.08 -28.41
N ILE A 31 -1.24 7.98 -27.65
CA ILE A 31 -0.35 6.83 -27.90
C ILE A 31 -1.19 5.66 -28.41
N LYS A 32 -0.73 5.01 -29.48
CA LYS A 32 -1.33 3.75 -29.92
C LYS A 32 -0.58 2.56 -29.31
N PRO A 33 -1.29 1.50 -28.88
CA PRO A 33 -0.65 0.32 -28.30
C PRO A 33 0.46 -0.28 -29.17
N GLU A 34 0.32 -0.24 -30.50
CA GLU A 34 1.27 -0.75 -31.46
C GLU A 34 2.57 0.06 -31.53
N GLU A 35 2.57 1.27 -31.00
CA GLU A 35 3.74 2.17 -30.93
C GLU A 35 4.62 1.92 -29.70
N LEU A 36 4.13 1.07 -28.76
CA LEU A 36 4.85 0.73 -27.55
C LEU A 36 5.90 -0.33 -27.83
N ALA A 37 7.17 0.00 -27.59
CA ALA A 37 8.27 -0.94 -27.79
C ALA A 37 8.31 -2.04 -26.71
N THR A 38 7.93 -1.71 -25.47
CA THR A 38 7.87 -2.64 -24.33
C THR A 38 7.15 -1.98 -23.15
N GLY A 39 6.75 -2.79 -22.18
CA GLY A 39 6.16 -2.32 -20.93
C GLY A 39 6.16 -3.39 -19.85
N ALA A 40 5.63 -3.05 -18.70
CA ALA A 40 5.45 -3.98 -17.60
C ALA A 40 4.07 -3.82 -16.95
N VAL A 41 3.45 -4.95 -16.63
CA VAL A 41 2.26 -5.02 -15.77
C VAL A 41 2.70 -5.65 -14.46
N ILE A 42 2.58 -4.88 -13.38
CA ILE A 42 2.91 -5.35 -12.03
C ILE A 42 1.61 -5.42 -11.23
N ILE A 43 1.28 -6.59 -10.71
CA ILE A 43 0.16 -6.77 -9.77
C ILE A 43 0.73 -6.97 -8.39
N THR A 44 0.29 -6.14 -7.44
CA THR A 44 0.78 -6.10 -6.06
C THR A 44 -0.37 -6.06 -5.05
N GLY A 45 -0.05 -6.16 -3.78
CA GLY A 45 -0.96 -5.98 -2.66
C GLY A 45 -2.18 -6.89 -2.69
N GLU A 46 -3.34 -6.36 -2.33
CA GLU A 46 -4.61 -7.12 -2.30
C GLU A 46 -5.03 -7.69 -3.66
N SER A 47 -4.62 -7.06 -4.75
CA SER A 47 -4.95 -7.53 -6.11
C SER A 47 -4.29 -8.87 -6.44
N VAL A 48 -3.13 -9.20 -5.86
CA VAL A 48 -2.45 -10.50 -6.04
C VAL A 48 -3.28 -11.64 -5.44
N LYS A 49 -4.01 -11.38 -4.35
CA LYS A 49 -4.85 -12.37 -3.66
C LYS A 49 -6.11 -12.74 -4.45
N LYS A 50 -6.45 -12.00 -5.52
CA LYS A 50 -7.62 -12.28 -6.35
C LYS A 50 -7.43 -13.53 -7.20
N LYS A 51 -8.48 -14.35 -7.33
CA LYS A 51 -8.44 -15.65 -8.03
C LYS A 51 -7.99 -15.56 -9.49
N ASN A 52 -8.27 -14.44 -10.15
CA ASN A 52 -7.96 -14.23 -11.55
C ASN A 52 -6.79 -13.26 -11.80
N ALA A 53 -6.03 -12.88 -10.77
CA ALA A 53 -4.94 -11.89 -10.87
C ALA A 53 -3.96 -12.20 -12.01
N GLY A 54 -3.41 -13.43 -12.03
CA GLY A 54 -2.48 -13.86 -13.08
C GLY A 54 -3.10 -13.91 -14.49
N CYS A 55 -4.36 -14.33 -14.60
CA CYS A 55 -5.08 -14.34 -15.86
C CYS A 55 -5.33 -12.90 -16.36
N THR A 56 -5.75 -12.01 -15.48
CA THR A 56 -5.96 -10.58 -15.80
C THR A 56 -4.65 -9.94 -16.26
N ALA A 57 -3.56 -10.18 -15.55
CA ALA A 57 -2.25 -9.65 -15.91
C ALA A 57 -1.82 -10.11 -17.32
N LYS A 58 -2.00 -11.40 -17.62
CA LYS A 58 -1.70 -11.95 -18.95
C LYS A 58 -2.58 -11.33 -20.05
N GLN A 59 -3.87 -11.19 -19.80
CA GLN A 59 -4.78 -10.53 -20.76
C GLN A 59 -4.39 -9.07 -21.02
N LEU A 60 -3.94 -8.35 -20.01
CA LEU A 60 -3.49 -6.97 -20.16
C LEU A 60 -2.16 -6.89 -20.94
N SER A 61 -1.25 -7.83 -20.74
CA SER A 61 0.02 -7.89 -21.50
C SER A 61 -0.20 -8.14 -23.00
N GLU A 62 -1.18 -8.97 -23.35
CA GLU A 62 -1.51 -9.27 -24.75
C GLU A 62 -2.04 -8.04 -25.52
N ILE A 63 -2.62 -7.06 -24.84
CA ILE A 63 -3.15 -5.83 -25.44
C ILE A 63 -2.06 -4.80 -25.69
N ALA A 64 -1.06 -4.80 -24.84
CA ALA A 64 -0.05 -3.75 -24.80
C ALA A 64 1.26 -4.13 -25.51
N GLY A 65 1.29 -5.28 -26.23
CA GLY A 65 2.51 -5.79 -26.90
C GLY A 65 3.36 -6.67 -25.98
N ASP A 66 4.67 -6.75 -26.21
CA ASP A 66 5.59 -7.59 -25.43
C ASP A 66 5.83 -7.04 -24.02
N PHE A 67 4.80 -7.11 -23.19
CA PHE A 67 4.86 -6.67 -21.80
C PHE A 67 5.34 -7.78 -20.86
N VAL A 68 6.23 -7.42 -19.95
CA VAL A 68 6.62 -8.29 -18.84
C VAL A 68 5.52 -8.25 -17.77
N VAL A 69 5.03 -9.44 -17.41
CA VAL A 69 4.04 -9.58 -16.32
C VAL A 69 4.76 -10.05 -15.07
N VAL A 70 4.64 -9.30 -14.00
CA VAL A 70 5.21 -9.63 -12.70
C VAL A 70 4.10 -9.59 -11.65
N THR A 71 3.96 -10.69 -10.92
CA THR A 71 3.24 -10.69 -9.63
C THR A 71 4.30 -10.55 -8.54
N ALA A 72 4.38 -9.37 -7.94
CA ALA A 72 5.31 -9.15 -6.85
C ALA A 72 4.68 -9.64 -5.54
N GLY A 73 5.33 -10.62 -4.90
CA GLY A 73 5.04 -10.91 -3.50
C GLY A 73 5.48 -9.76 -2.59
N PRO A 74 5.04 -9.75 -1.31
CA PRO A 74 5.29 -8.64 -0.39
C PRO A 74 6.77 -8.24 -0.27
N ASP A 75 7.67 -9.22 -0.26
CA ASP A 75 9.11 -8.94 -0.15
C ASP A 75 9.67 -8.22 -1.38
N LEU A 76 9.32 -8.69 -2.58
CA LEU A 76 9.75 -8.04 -3.82
C LEU A 76 9.14 -6.64 -3.95
N GLU A 77 7.87 -6.48 -3.57
CA GLU A 77 7.19 -5.19 -3.54
C GLU A 77 7.91 -4.21 -2.61
N SER A 78 8.26 -4.66 -1.39
CA SER A 78 9.04 -3.88 -0.41
C SER A 78 10.38 -3.41 -0.98
N VAL A 79 11.09 -4.29 -1.68
CA VAL A 79 12.39 -3.98 -2.31
C VAL A 79 12.23 -2.95 -3.43
N LEU A 80 11.27 -3.17 -4.33
CA LEU A 80 11.03 -2.27 -5.46
C LEU A 80 10.62 -0.87 -5.00
N ALA A 81 9.71 -0.79 -4.01
CA ALA A 81 9.29 0.47 -3.42
C ALA A 81 10.46 1.21 -2.75
N GLY A 82 11.29 0.49 -1.99
CA GLY A 82 12.45 1.07 -1.33
C GLY A 82 13.55 1.53 -2.29
N CYS A 83 13.73 0.86 -3.42
CA CYS A 83 14.62 1.32 -4.49
C CYS A 83 14.04 2.56 -5.18
N GLY A 84 12.74 2.53 -5.52
CA GLY A 84 12.03 3.61 -6.21
C GLY A 84 11.94 4.89 -5.38
N SER A 85 11.80 4.79 -4.06
CA SER A 85 11.77 5.94 -3.13
C SER A 85 13.12 6.60 -2.92
N GLY A 86 14.22 5.96 -3.35
CA GLY A 86 15.58 6.41 -3.12
C GLY A 86 16.17 6.00 -1.77
N ALA A 87 15.48 5.20 -0.95
CA ALA A 87 15.97 4.75 0.37
C ALA A 87 17.26 3.94 0.26
N ALA A 88 17.40 3.08 -0.76
CA ALA A 88 18.64 2.37 -1.06
C ALA A 88 19.80 3.35 -1.26
N LYS A 89 19.61 4.36 -2.11
CA LYS A 89 20.64 5.36 -2.39
C LYS A 89 20.97 6.21 -1.16
N LEU A 90 19.97 6.57 -0.38
CA LEU A 90 20.19 7.30 0.88
C LEU A 90 21.09 6.49 1.83
N SER A 91 20.89 5.16 1.94
CA SER A 91 21.71 4.31 2.81
C SER A 91 23.18 4.24 2.39
N GLU A 92 23.49 4.35 1.10
CA GLU A 92 24.87 4.50 0.60
C GLU A 92 25.48 5.83 1.03
N ILE A 93 24.71 6.91 0.92
CA ILE A 93 25.21 8.27 1.21
C ILE A 93 25.41 8.47 2.70
N CYS A 94 24.47 8.05 3.54
CA CYS A 94 24.54 8.29 4.99
C CYS A 94 25.39 7.26 5.74
N GLY A 95 25.77 6.13 5.12
CA GLY A 95 26.54 5.06 5.75
C GLY A 95 25.83 4.38 6.92
N GLY A 96 24.50 4.44 6.97
CA GLY A 96 23.67 3.91 8.06
C GLY A 96 22.51 3.07 7.56
N LEU A 97 21.73 2.52 8.51
CA LEU A 97 20.54 1.75 8.21
C LEU A 97 19.38 2.68 7.86
N VAL A 98 18.80 2.47 6.68
CA VAL A 98 17.63 3.22 6.20
C VAL A 98 16.46 2.28 6.01
N ALA A 99 15.33 2.61 6.62
CA ALA A 99 14.06 1.92 6.35
C ALA A 99 13.25 2.69 5.31
N ASN A 100 12.65 1.99 4.37
CA ASN A 100 11.52 2.50 3.58
C ASN A 100 10.24 1.90 4.11
N LEU A 101 9.23 2.73 4.35
CA LEU A 101 7.86 2.32 4.63
C LEU A 101 6.99 2.78 3.45
N ASP A 102 6.59 1.83 2.63
CA ASP A 102 5.66 2.06 1.52
C ASP A 102 4.24 1.81 2.00
N ILE A 103 3.54 2.90 2.35
CA ILE A 103 2.19 2.84 2.93
C ILE A 103 1.17 3.03 1.82
N GLY A 104 0.62 1.90 1.36
CA GLY A 104 -0.41 1.84 0.33
C GLY A 104 -1.82 1.90 0.90
N GLY A 105 -2.79 1.48 0.09
CA GLY A 105 -4.20 1.39 0.52
C GLY A 105 -4.47 0.24 1.48
N GLY A 106 -3.91 -0.94 1.22
CA GLY A 106 -4.16 -2.16 1.98
C GLY A 106 -3.03 -2.58 2.92
N THR A 107 -1.80 -2.28 2.55
CA THR A 107 -0.59 -2.79 3.21
C THR A 107 0.44 -1.71 3.43
N THR A 108 1.35 -1.96 4.37
CA THR A 108 2.62 -1.26 4.51
C THR A 108 3.75 -2.23 4.23
N ASN A 109 4.49 -1.99 3.16
CA ASN A 109 5.67 -2.73 2.77
C ASN A 109 6.92 -2.05 3.35
N ILE A 110 7.74 -2.81 4.08
CA ILE A 110 8.93 -2.30 4.75
C ILE A 110 10.17 -2.96 4.16
N CYS A 111 11.18 -2.15 3.83
CA CYS A 111 12.48 -2.63 3.40
C CYS A 111 13.60 -1.90 4.15
N ILE A 112 14.55 -2.65 4.69
CA ILE A 112 15.72 -2.11 5.38
C ILE A 112 16.92 -2.21 4.46
N PHE A 113 17.63 -1.09 4.30
CA PHE A 113 18.84 -0.97 3.48
C PHE A 113 20.07 -0.64 4.32
N GLU A 114 21.19 -1.22 3.94
CA GLU A 114 22.53 -0.88 4.42
C GLU A 114 23.49 -0.78 3.24
N ASN A 115 24.16 0.35 3.06
CA ASN A 115 25.10 0.58 1.94
C ASN A 115 24.49 0.21 0.57
N GLY A 116 23.23 0.61 0.31
CA GLY A 116 22.49 0.33 -0.91
C GLY A 116 21.94 -1.09 -1.05
N LYS A 117 22.24 -1.98 -0.12
CA LYS A 117 21.82 -3.39 -0.17
C LYS A 117 20.64 -3.63 0.75
N VAL A 118 19.70 -4.45 0.27
CA VAL A 118 18.59 -4.95 1.09
C VAL A 118 19.12 -5.91 2.14
N ILE A 119 18.74 -5.71 3.39
CA ILE A 119 19.13 -6.59 4.51
C ILE A 119 17.93 -7.27 5.16
N ASP A 120 16.73 -6.66 5.09
CA ASP A 120 15.50 -7.26 5.61
C ASP A 120 14.27 -6.64 4.96
N THR A 121 13.14 -7.38 5.01
CA THR A 121 11.83 -6.94 4.55
C THR A 121 10.75 -7.35 5.55
N ALA A 122 9.64 -6.63 5.55
CA ALA A 122 8.41 -7.01 6.25
C ALA A 122 7.19 -6.44 5.51
N CYS A 123 6.02 -7.01 5.74
CA CYS A 123 4.78 -6.48 5.22
C CYS A 123 3.66 -6.66 6.26
N LEU A 124 2.94 -5.57 6.52
CA LEU A 124 1.82 -5.52 7.44
C LEU A 124 0.53 -5.20 6.70
N ASP A 125 -0.58 -5.82 7.10
CA ASP A 125 -1.94 -5.50 6.64
C ASP A 125 -2.43 -4.18 7.31
N ILE A 126 -1.65 -3.13 7.14
CA ILE A 126 -1.89 -1.77 7.62
C ILE A 126 -1.75 -0.83 6.43
N GLY A 127 -2.80 -0.11 6.09
CA GLY A 127 -2.85 0.81 4.95
C GLY A 127 -3.93 1.87 5.09
N GLY A 128 -3.98 2.82 4.17
CA GLY A 128 -4.86 3.98 4.23
C GLY A 128 -6.32 3.75 3.80
N ARG A 129 -6.68 2.56 3.28
CA ARG A 129 -8.02 2.27 2.70
C ARG A 129 -8.61 0.95 3.19
N LEU A 130 -8.46 0.66 4.46
CA LEU A 130 -8.92 -0.59 5.09
C LEU A 130 -10.34 -0.51 5.64
N ILE A 131 -10.94 0.70 5.64
CA ILE A 131 -12.32 0.97 6.02
C ILE A 131 -12.98 1.69 4.85
N ARG A 132 -14.20 1.28 4.49
CA ARG A 132 -15.05 2.01 3.56
C ARG A 132 -16.23 2.61 4.32
N ILE A 133 -16.41 3.92 4.18
CA ILE A 133 -17.48 4.70 4.82
C ILE A 133 -18.28 5.37 3.71
N GLU A 134 -19.59 5.21 3.74
CA GLU A 134 -20.54 5.87 2.85
C GLU A 134 -21.66 6.44 3.71
N ASP A 135 -22.03 7.71 3.51
CA ASP A 135 -23.06 8.41 4.27
C ASP A 135 -22.87 8.25 5.81
N GLU A 136 -21.63 8.53 6.29
CA GLU A 136 -21.24 8.40 7.70
C GLU A 136 -21.41 6.99 8.29
N THR A 137 -21.63 5.98 7.45
CA THR A 137 -21.85 4.60 7.87
C THR A 137 -20.72 3.70 7.39
N ILE A 138 -20.16 2.88 8.29
CA ILE A 138 -19.13 1.90 7.93
C ILE A 138 -19.75 0.80 7.07
N GLN A 139 -19.33 0.70 5.81
CA GLN A 139 -19.77 -0.32 4.86
C GLN A 139 -18.86 -1.54 4.85
N TYR A 140 -17.57 -1.33 5.16
CA TYR A 140 -16.58 -2.41 5.14
C TYR A 140 -15.44 -2.12 6.11
N MET A 141 -14.92 -3.16 6.73
CA MET A 141 -13.69 -3.16 7.52
C MET A 141 -12.87 -4.39 7.12
N SER A 142 -11.57 -4.21 6.86
CA SER A 142 -10.68 -5.34 6.64
C SER A 142 -10.50 -6.19 7.91
N GLU A 143 -10.06 -7.42 7.74
CA GLU A 143 -9.83 -8.34 8.86
C GLU A 143 -8.80 -7.78 9.87
N SER A 144 -7.74 -7.12 9.37
CA SER A 144 -6.74 -6.47 10.23
C SER A 144 -7.35 -5.34 11.07
N ILE A 145 -8.22 -4.54 10.47
CA ILE A 145 -8.92 -3.46 11.18
C ILE A 145 -9.86 -4.01 12.26
N VAL A 146 -10.56 -5.11 11.98
CA VAL A 146 -11.40 -5.76 12.99
C VAL A 146 -10.57 -6.24 14.18
N LYS A 147 -9.39 -6.84 13.93
CA LYS A 147 -8.45 -7.25 14.99
C LYS A 147 -7.96 -6.04 15.82
N ILE A 148 -7.55 -4.96 15.14
CA ILE A 148 -7.07 -3.73 15.81
C ILE A 148 -8.19 -3.07 16.62
N SER A 149 -9.39 -2.96 16.04
CA SER A 149 -10.58 -2.41 16.70
C SER A 149 -10.94 -3.19 17.96
N THR A 150 -10.83 -4.51 17.92
CA THR A 150 -11.06 -5.40 19.08
C THR A 150 -10.02 -5.18 20.18
N ASP A 151 -8.74 -5.05 19.83
CA ASP A 151 -7.63 -4.80 20.76
C ASP A 151 -7.84 -3.51 21.56
N ILE A 152 -8.25 -2.44 20.90
CA ILE A 152 -8.52 -1.16 21.54
C ILE A 152 -9.95 -1.04 22.13
N LYS A 153 -10.73 -2.12 22.08
CA LYS A 153 -12.13 -2.15 22.53
C LYS A 153 -12.99 -1.05 21.91
N SER A 154 -12.79 -0.80 20.63
CA SER A 154 -13.54 0.20 19.88
C SER A 154 -14.96 -0.29 19.59
N SER A 155 -15.91 0.65 19.48
CA SER A 155 -17.28 0.39 19.04
C SER A 155 -17.45 0.34 17.51
N LEU A 156 -16.36 0.49 16.75
CA LEU A 156 -16.40 0.49 15.29
C LEU A 156 -16.77 -0.92 14.77
N VAL A 157 -17.90 -0.99 14.09
CA VAL A 157 -18.42 -2.22 13.46
C VAL A 157 -19.10 -1.86 12.14
N VAL A 158 -19.16 -2.80 11.22
CA VAL A 158 -19.89 -2.63 9.96
C VAL A 158 -21.36 -2.31 10.28
N GLY A 159 -21.90 -1.29 9.62
CA GLY A 159 -23.25 -0.74 9.87
C GLY A 159 -23.34 0.35 10.94
N ALA A 160 -22.27 0.62 11.68
CA ALA A 160 -22.27 1.74 12.64
C ALA A 160 -22.16 3.08 11.92
N GLN A 161 -22.91 4.06 12.41
CA GLN A 161 -22.69 5.47 12.08
C GLN A 161 -21.52 6.01 12.91
N ILE A 162 -20.64 6.76 12.27
CA ILE A 162 -19.44 7.30 12.89
C ILE A 162 -19.18 8.75 12.48
N ASP A 163 -18.55 9.48 13.37
CA ASP A 163 -17.84 10.71 13.05
C ASP A 163 -16.37 10.38 12.69
N LYS A 164 -15.71 11.23 11.91
CA LYS A 164 -14.28 11.10 11.59
C LYS A 164 -13.38 11.03 12.84
N THR A 165 -13.81 11.66 13.93
CA THR A 165 -13.08 11.64 15.22
C THR A 165 -13.07 10.25 15.87
N ASP A 166 -14.06 9.40 15.58
CA ASP A 166 -14.15 8.03 16.12
C ASP A 166 -13.05 7.13 15.57
N LEU A 167 -12.48 7.47 14.42
CA LEU A 167 -11.37 6.74 13.81
C LEU A 167 -10.02 7.04 14.48
N LYS A 168 -9.88 8.12 15.23
CA LYS A 168 -8.60 8.57 15.79
C LYS A 168 -7.91 7.51 16.67
N PRO A 169 -8.58 6.83 17.61
CA PRO A 169 -7.94 5.78 18.41
C PRO A 169 -7.43 4.62 17.56
N LEU A 170 -8.19 4.24 16.51
CA LEU A 170 -7.81 3.19 15.59
C LEU A 170 -6.55 3.58 14.80
N LEU A 171 -6.53 4.78 14.21
CA LEU A 171 -5.37 5.29 13.47
C LEU A 171 -4.14 5.38 14.36
N GLN A 172 -4.29 5.83 15.61
CA GLN A 172 -3.20 5.84 16.58
C GLN A 172 -2.65 4.44 16.85
N ARG A 173 -3.53 3.43 16.97
CA ARG A 173 -3.08 2.04 17.18
C ARG A 173 -2.37 1.48 15.95
N MET A 174 -2.84 1.79 14.74
CA MET A 174 -2.15 1.42 13.50
C MET A 174 -0.73 2.01 13.45
N ILE A 175 -0.56 3.28 13.78
CA ILE A 175 0.75 3.93 13.86
C ILE A 175 1.64 3.24 14.90
N GLN A 176 1.11 2.93 16.10
CA GLN A 176 1.85 2.23 17.15
C GLN A 176 2.35 0.85 16.68
N LEU A 177 1.56 0.11 15.90
CA LEU A 177 1.99 -1.17 15.34
C LEU A 177 3.16 -0.99 14.35
N LEU A 178 3.17 0.06 13.54
CA LEU A 178 4.32 0.40 12.70
C LEU A 178 5.54 0.77 13.55
N GLU A 179 5.36 1.54 14.62
CA GLU A 179 6.43 1.88 15.58
C GLU A 179 6.98 0.62 16.31
N GLU A 180 6.11 -0.33 16.65
CA GLU A 180 6.49 -1.63 17.22
C GLU A 180 7.37 -2.42 16.24
N GLU A 181 6.97 -2.48 14.95
CA GLU A 181 7.73 -3.18 13.93
C GLU A 181 9.09 -2.53 13.69
N MET A 182 9.15 -1.20 13.70
CA MET A 182 10.38 -0.44 13.53
C MET A 182 11.28 -0.45 14.79
N GLY A 183 10.85 -1.07 15.90
CA GLY A 183 11.60 -1.17 17.13
C GLY A 183 11.59 0.08 18.02
N PHE A 184 10.67 1.02 17.77
CA PHE A 184 10.49 2.22 18.61
C PHE A 184 9.60 1.98 19.82
N ARG A 185 8.85 0.86 19.79
CA ARG A 185 8.01 0.38 20.90
C ARG A 185 8.23 -1.11 21.13
N GLN A 186 7.84 -1.57 22.31
CA GLN A 186 7.81 -3.01 22.61
C GLN A 186 6.74 -3.67 21.73
N LYS A 187 7.10 -4.77 21.06
CA LYS A 187 6.18 -5.55 20.23
C LYS A 187 5.09 -6.19 21.07
N THR A 188 3.85 -6.09 20.60
CA THR A 188 2.67 -6.72 21.21
C THR A 188 2.24 -7.96 20.38
N ASP A 189 1.41 -8.82 20.96
CA ASP A 189 0.89 -10.02 20.27
C ASP A 189 0.06 -9.64 19.02
N LEU A 190 -0.63 -8.50 19.06
CA LEU A 190 -1.41 -8.01 17.94
C LEU A 190 -0.56 -7.78 16.70
N LEU A 191 0.69 -7.34 16.85
CA LEU A 191 1.58 -7.10 15.71
C LEU A 191 1.71 -8.34 14.82
N SER A 192 1.87 -9.52 15.41
CA SER A 192 1.98 -10.79 14.67
C SER A 192 0.69 -11.14 13.91
N ALA A 193 -0.46 -10.70 14.41
CA ALA A 193 -1.76 -10.97 13.81
C ALA A 193 -2.09 -10.09 12.59
N VAL A 194 -1.27 -9.05 12.36
CA VAL A 194 -1.41 -8.14 11.20
C VAL A 194 -0.26 -8.28 10.19
N TYR A 195 0.63 -9.25 10.32
CA TYR A 195 1.60 -9.54 9.27
C TYR A 195 0.91 -10.14 8.04
N THR A 196 1.27 -9.65 6.85
CA THR A 196 0.89 -10.28 5.58
C THR A 196 1.69 -11.56 5.32
N ASN A 197 2.98 -11.55 5.65
CA ASN A 197 3.90 -12.68 5.54
C ASN A 197 4.72 -12.87 6.81
N HIS A 198 5.68 -12.00 7.06
CA HIS A 198 6.55 -12.00 8.24
C HIS A 198 6.90 -10.57 8.65
N GLY A 199 7.35 -10.41 9.88
CA GLY A 199 7.95 -9.19 10.38
C GLY A 199 9.47 -9.13 10.16
N LEU A 200 10.08 -8.02 10.55
CA LEU A 200 11.53 -7.87 10.55
C LEU A 200 12.19 -8.88 11.50
N LYS A 201 13.29 -9.48 11.08
CA LYS A 201 14.03 -10.51 11.82
C LYS A 201 14.57 -10.05 13.16
N LYS A 202 14.82 -8.75 13.29
CA LYS A 202 15.34 -8.12 14.52
C LYS A 202 15.01 -6.63 14.57
N ASN A 203 15.21 -6.01 15.71
CA ASN A 203 15.17 -4.55 15.81
C ASN A 203 16.44 -3.95 15.21
N TYR A 204 16.27 -2.96 14.34
CA TYR A 204 17.36 -2.26 13.66
C TYR A 204 17.54 -0.87 14.28
N LYS A 205 18.79 -0.45 14.49
CA LYS A 205 19.09 0.93 14.87
C LYS A 205 19.12 1.79 13.60
N LEU A 206 17.96 2.31 13.23
CA LEU A 206 17.79 3.10 12.02
C LEU A 206 18.40 4.48 12.17
N SER A 207 19.05 4.95 11.11
CA SER A 207 19.50 6.34 10.97
C SER A 207 18.44 7.21 10.28
N HIS A 208 17.69 6.66 9.32
CA HIS A 208 16.65 7.37 8.58
C HIS A 208 15.45 6.47 8.30
N ILE A 209 14.29 7.11 8.14
CA ILE A 209 13.08 6.50 7.61
C ILE A 209 12.65 7.31 6.40
N VAL A 210 12.35 6.62 5.31
CA VAL A 210 11.76 7.14 4.08
C VAL A 210 10.33 6.64 4.02
N LEU A 211 9.39 7.54 3.77
CA LEU A 211 7.99 7.20 3.52
C LEU A 211 7.71 7.26 2.02
N SER A 212 7.02 6.25 1.50
CA SER A 212 6.55 6.17 0.12
C SER A 212 5.10 5.67 0.07
N GLY A 213 4.53 5.57 -1.13
CA GLY A 213 3.14 5.17 -1.32
C GLY A 213 2.14 6.31 -1.21
N GLY A 214 0.86 5.96 -1.35
CA GLY A 214 -0.23 6.94 -1.39
C GLY A 214 -0.36 7.77 -0.12
N VAL A 215 -0.18 7.16 1.05
CA VAL A 215 -0.26 7.87 2.35
C VAL A 215 0.90 8.88 2.47
N ALA A 216 2.11 8.54 2.02
CA ALA A 216 3.23 9.49 2.02
C ALA A 216 2.96 10.70 1.11
N ALA A 217 2.36 10.48 -0.06
CA ALA A 217 1.96 11.55 -0.96
C ALA A 217 0.93 12.48 -0.29
N CYS A 218 -0.03 11.93 0.44
CA CYS A 218 -0.99 12.73 1.22
C CYS A 218 -0.31 13.55 2.32
N VAL A 219 0.62 12.96 3.08
CA VAL A 219 1.41 13.68 4.09
C VAL A 219 2.21 14.82 3.47
N GLN A 220 2.83 14.58 2.32
CA GLN A 220 3.57 15.63 1.59
C GLN A 220 2.65 16.75 1.11
N ALA A 221 1.47 16.42 0.58
CA ALA A 221 0.48 17.41 0.15
C ALA A 221 0.00 18.26 1.33
N LEU A 222 -0.29 17.65 2.48
CA LEU A 222 -0.65 18.37 3.72
C LEU A 222 0.43 19.35 4.15
N ASN A 223 1.69 18.93 4.15
CA ASN A 223 2.81 19.77 4.55
C ASN A 223 3.04 20.96 3.59
N ASN A 224 2.63 20.81 2.33
CA ASN A 224 2.77 21.85 1.30
C ASN A 224 1.51 22.73 1.19
N SER A 225 0.37 22.33 1.77
CA SER A 225 -0.86 23.12 1.72
C SER A 225 -0.84 24.23 2.76
N ALA A 226 -1.22 25.44 2.35
CA ALA A 226 -1.23 26.62 3.23
C ALA A 226 -2.33 26.54 4.31
N ASP A 227 -3.38 25.77 4.08
CA ASP A 227 -4.57 25.63 4.95
C ASP A 227 -4.64 24.25 5.63
N GLY A 228 -3.66 23.38 5.41
CA GLY A 228 -3.61 22.03 5.98
C GLY A 228 -4.73 21.10 5.48
N LYS A 229 -5.30 21.39 4.30
CA LYS A 229 -6.31 20.54 3.67
C LYS A 229 -5.74 19.81 2.46
N ILE A 230 -6.18 18.60 2.27
CA ILE A 230 -5.95 17.82 1.05
C ILE A 230 -7.28 17.73 0.31
N GLU A 231 -7.29 18.18 -0.94
CA GLU A 231 -8.33 17.83 -1.90
C GLU A 231 -7.92 16.48 -2.54
N ASP A 232 -8.23 15.39 -1.89
CA ASP A 232 -8.05 14.06 -2.45
C ASP A 232 -9.40 13.34 -2.41
N GLU A 233 -9.97 13.09 -3.58
CA GLU A 233 -11.23 12.37 -3.75
C GLU A 233 -11.17 10.93 -3.19
N PHE A 234 -9.98 10.45 -2.85
CA PHE A 234 -9.71 9.11 -2.34
C PHE A 234 -9.47 9.03 -0.82
N LEU A 235 -9.56 10.13 -0.10
CA LEU A 235 -9.40 10.20 1.37
C LEU A 235 -10.74 10.16 2.13
N TYR A 236 -11.69 9.39 1.65
CA TYR A 236 -12.95 9.15 2.34
C TYR A 236 -13.01 7.74 2.90
#